data_f6f525abc6e3dcf03851386dd2efb158
#
_entry.id   f6f525abc6e3dcf03851386dd2efb158
#
_cell.length_a   1.000
_cell.length_b   1.000
_cell.length_c   1.000
_cell.angle_alpha   90.00
_cell.angle_beta   90.00
_cell.angle_gamma   90.00
#
_symmetry.space_group_name_H-M   'P 1'
#
loop_
_entity.id
_entity.type
_entity.pdbx_description
1 polymer ?
#
loop_
_entity_poly.entity_id
_entity_poly.type
_entity_poly.pdbx_seq_one_letter_code
_entity_poly.pdbx_strand_id
1 'polypeptide(L)'
;PPVPKVAKEQPKPILKPSKYIDESSNSIAAQVKARRLQTPQAEPPQSESIADRVARRRREKEAVHSVLDQETGQLLEYRTLLKHPTFKEVWSRSAADEFGRLAQGIGGRIKGTDTIRFIHKHQIPQDRWKDITYIKFVCTIRTEKKDPYRTRATMGGNLINYPEDVGTPTANLLLIKIFLNSVISTKGARFANADISNFYLMTPLRRPEYAKIRLSDIPEEVINEYKLREKATPDGWVYIEVVKGMYGLPQAGSLGHDLLVERLNKEGYFQSQLVPGFWKHKTRPIQFVLVVDDFGIKYLKQANLDHLITSLEKYYDVTVDLDGKEYVKIELDWDYENKRVHLSMAPYLQKALRQFDNIVPTQHQDSPYPFTEPKYGAKQQFAEYDISTPSGKEDQKYVQQVTGKFNWYARGVDGTMLMPISALAAQQAKPMQAMMKRVQHFLDYAATQEPAVTTYRASDMVLAIHSDAGYLNEEGASSRAGGHHFLSENVPNPSNNGAIYNEASIMKSVTPP
;
A
#
# COMPACT_ATOMS: atom_id res chain seq x y z
N PRO A 1 33.74 47.48 38.43
CA PRO A 1 33.28 47.84 37.11
C PRO A 1 31.97 47.13 36.79
N PRO A 2 30.93 47.85 36.32
CA PRO A 2 29.64 47.23 36.09
C PRO A 2 29.62 46.46 34.76
N VAL A 3 28.92 45.36 34.76
CA VAL A 3 28.67 44.47 33.60
C VAL A 3 27.69 45.19 32.61
N PRO A 4 27.96 45.19 31.30
CA PRO A 4 27.06 45.84 30.34
C PRO A 4 25.75 45.07 30.21
N LYS A 5 24.62 45.78 30.22
CA LYS A 5 23.29 45.24 29.91
C LYS A 5 23.21 44.88 28.41
N VAL A 6 23.03 43.60 28.10
CA VAL A 6 22.71 43.15 26.75
C VAL A 6 21.29 43.57 26.40
N ALA A 7 21.14 44.30 25.31
CA ALA A 7 19.84 44.69 24.75
C ALA A 7 19.07 43.45 24.28
N LYS A 8 17.81 43.35 24.69
CA LYS A 8 16.89 42.32 24.20
C LYS A 8 16.53 42.62 22.74
N GLU A 9 17.03 41.83 21.81
CA GLU A 9 16.51 41.85 20.43
C GLU A 9 15.06 41.33 20.43
N GLN A 10 14.20 42.08 19.74
CA GLN A 10 12.82 41.67 19.50
C GLN A 10 12.81 40.49 18.49
N PRO A 11 11.95 39.47 18.66
CA PRO A 11 11.87 38.38 17.71
C PRO A 11 11.38 38.91 16.35
N LYS A 12 12.10 38.56 15.30
CA LYS A 12 11.71 38.80 13.90
C LYS A 12 10.41 38.05 13.57
N PRO A 13 9.52 38.65 12.75
CA PRO A 13 8.25 38.05 12.42
C PRO A 13 8.46 36.72 11.66
N ILE A 14 7.70 35.71 12.05
CA ILE A 14 7.62 34.38 11.38
C ILE A 14 7.20 34.62 9.93
N LEU A 15 8.05 34.26 8.99
CA LEU A 15 7.75 34.28 7.56
C LEU A 15 6.56 33.35 7.27
N LYS A 16 5.50 33.93 6.71
CA LYS A 16 4.39 33.13 6.14
C LYS A 16 4.93 32.24 5.06
N PRO A 17 4.40 30.99 4.89
CA PRO A 17 4.81 30.10 3.81
C PRO A 17 4.67 30.80 2.45
N SER A 18 5.71 30.80 1.65
CA SER A 18 5.69 31.40 0.33
C SER A 18 4.73 30.62 -0.57
N LYS A 19 3.72 31.32 -1.11
CA LYS A 19 2.91 30.86 -2.23
C LYS A 19 3.78 30.85 -3.49
N TYR A 20 4.50 29.77 -3.72
CA TYR A 20 5.01 29.42 -5.05
C TYR A 20 4.32 28.11 -5.47
N ILE A 21 3.12 28.27 -6.02
CA ILE A 21 2.51 27.28 -6.89
C ILE A 21 2.85 27.75 -8.30
N ASP A 22 3.70 27.00 -8.99
CA ASP A 22 3.93 27.18 -10.42
C ASP A 22 2.66 26.74 -11.15
N GLU A 23 1.94 27.70 -11.75
CA GLU A 23 0.70 27.47 -12.50
C GLU A 23 0.94 26.94 -13.92
N SER A 24 2.03 26.22 -14.15
CA SER A 24 2.22 25.57 -15.46
C SER A 24 1.16 24.48 -15.64
N SER A 25 0.48 24.49 -16.80
CA SER A 25 -0.65 23.62 -17.16
C SER A 25 -0.35 22.10 -17.13
N ASN A 26 0.90 21.71 -16.87
CA ASN A 26 1.37 20.33 -16.83
C ASN A 26 1.78 19.84 -15.43
N SER A 27 1.59 20.63 -14.38
CA SER A 27 1.91 20.16 -13.01
C SER A 27 0.90 19.13 -12.52
N ILE A 28 1.32 18.17 -11.68
CA ILE A 28 0.44 17.20 -11.04
C ILE A 28 -0.69 17.91 -10.28
N ALA A 29 -0.39 19.02 -9.62
CA ALA A 29 -1.38 19.86 -8.95
C ALA A 29 -2.44 20.41 -9.91
N ALA A 30 -2.05 20.90 -11.08
CA ALA A 30 -2.98 21.37 -12.11
C ALA A 30 -3.82 20.24 -12.70
N GLN A 31 -3.24 19.06 -12.92
CA GLN A 31 -3.96 17.87 -13.40
C GLN A 31 -4.95 17.33 -12.34
N VAL A 32 -4.58 17.35 -11.06
CA VAL A 32 -5.48 16.97 -9.96
C VAL A 32 -6.62 17.98 -9.83
N LYS A 33 -6.36 19.27 -9.95
CA LYS A 33 -7.37 20.34 -9.95
C LYS A 33 -8.33 20.19 -11.14
N ALA A 34 -7.81 19.92 -12.35
CA ALA A 34 -8.61 19.69 -13.54
C ALA A 34 -9.49 18.42 -13.43
N ARG A 35 -8.97 17.33 -12.84
CA ARG A 35 -9.76 16.10 -12.57
C ARG A 35 -10.87 16.31 -11.52
N ARG A 36 -10.64 17.14 -10.49
CA ARG A 36 -11.69 17.50 -9.51
C ARG A 36 -12.83 18.32 -10.13
N LEU A 37 -12.52 19.20 -11.09
CA LEU A 37 -13.54 20.01 -11.78
C LEU A 37 -14.39 19.22 -12.77
N GLN A 38 -13.94 18.03 -13.21
CA GLN A 38 -14.66 17.16 -14.13
C GLN A 38 -15.54 16.10 -13.44
N THR A 39 -15.50 16.01 -12.10
CA THR A 39 -16.39 15.10 -11.35
C THR A 39 -17.74 15.81 -11.15
N PRO A 40 -18.89 15.21 -11.56
CA PRO A 40 -20.19 15.82 -11.31
C PRO A 40 -20.39 16.04 -9.81
N GLN A 41 -20.73 17.26 -9.41
CA GLN A 41 -21.14 17.56 -8.03
C GLN A 41 -22.47 16.81 -7.78
N ALA A 42 -22.39 15.74 -7.00
CA ALA A 42 -23.58 15.10 -6.46
C ALA A 42 -24.18 16.04 -5.39
N GLU A 43 -25.51 16.23 -5.43
CA GLU A 43 -26.23 16.96 -4.39
C GLU A 43 -25.89 16.37 -3.00
N PRO A 44 -25.77 17.23 -1.94
CA PRO A 44 -25.43 16.73 -0.61
C PRO A 44 -26.51 15.76 -0.13
N PRO A 45 -26.16 14.52 0.25
CA PRO A 45 -27.12 13.57 0.78
C PRO A 45 -27.69 14.09 2.09
N GLN A 46 -29.00 13.91 2.28
CA GLN A 46 -29.68 14.17 3.55
C GLN A 46 -28.90 13.48 4.69
N SER A 47 -28.77 14.14 5.83
CA SER A 47 -27.95 13.73 6.96
C SER A 47 -28.32 12.32 7.44
N GLU A 48 -27.58 11.34 6.96
CA GLU A 48 -27.66 9.94 7.39
C GLU A 48 -27.16 9.82 8.83
N SER A 49 -27.89 9.07 9.67
CA SER A 49 -27.48 8.88 11.06
C SER A 49 -26.14 8.14 11.16
N ILE A 50 -25.40 8.34 12.25
CA ILE A 50 -24.13 7.62 12.51
C ILE A 50 -24.36 6.10 12.46
N ALA A 51 -25.53 5.63 12.94
CA ALA A 51 -25.91 4.22 12.90
C ALA A 51 -26.07 3.68 11.47
N ASP A 52 -26.67 4.47 10.57
CA ASP A 52 -26.85 4.07 9.16
C ASP A 52 -25.52 4.06 8.41
N ARG A 53 -24.62 5.02 8.71
CA ARG A 53 -23.24 5.02 8.20
C ARG A 53 -22.46 3.79 8.67
N VAL A 54 -22.61 3.40 9.94
CA VAL A 54 -21.97 2.19 10.50
C VAL A 54 -22.55 0.92 9.85
N ALA A 55 -23.86 0.85 9.64
CA ALA A 55 -24.53 -0.30 9.00
C ALA A 55 -24.13 -0.42 7.51
N ARG A 56 -24.00 0.70 6.79
CA ARG A 56 -23.48 0.74 5.42
C ARG A 56 -22.00 0.30 5.36
N ARG A 57 -21.19 0.80 6.28
CA ARG A 57 -19.77 0.43 6.45
C ARG A 57 -19.56 -1.05 6.82
N ARG A 58 -20.53 -1.67 7.49
CA ARG A 58 -20.52 -3.13 7.78
C ARG A 58 -20.62 -3.94 6.49
N ARG A 59 -21.46 -3.50 5.55
CA ARG A 59 -21.61 -4.10 4.21
C ARG A 59 -20.35 -3.92 3.36
N GLU A 60 -19.65 -2.79 3.46
CA GLU A 60 -18.41 -2.52 2.73
C GLU A 60 -17.18 -3.29 3.24
N LYS A 61 -17.24 -3.83 4.47
CA LYS A 61 -16.15 -4.67 5.03
C LYS A 61 -16.10 -6.09 4.47
N GLU A 62 -17.21 -6.58 4.01
CA GLU A 62 -17.26 -7.77 3.18
C GLU A 62 -16.67 -7.49 1.78
N ALA A 63 -16.49 -6.21 1.45
CA ALA A 63 -16.08 -5.66 0.16
C ALA A 63 -14.63 -5.87 -0.26
N VAL A 64 -13.73 -6.30 0.59
CA VAL A 64 -12.31 -6.52 0.19
C VAL A 64 -12.19 -7.62 -0.88
N HIS A 65 -13.20 -8.47 -0.99
CA HIS A 65 -13.26 -9.59 -1.94
C HIS A 65 -14.53 -9.60 -2.79
N SER A 66 -15.32 -8.54 -2.74
CA SER A 66 -16.65 -8.42 -3.35
C SER A 66 -16.75 -7.17 -4.22
N VAL A 67 -17.73 -7.16 -5.08
CA VAL A 67 -18.02 -6.06 -6.02
C VAL A 67 -19.31 -5.37 -5.57
N LEU A 68 -19.30 -4.04 -5.53
CA LEU A 68 -20.49 -3.26 -5.25
C LEU A 68 -21.44 -3.32 -6.46
N ASP A 69 -22.64 -3.83 -6.26
CA ASP A 69 -23.71 -3.73 -7.20
C ASP A 69 -24.30 -2.31 -7.14
N GLN A 70 -24.21 -1.58 -8.24
CA GLN A 70 -24.65 -0.19 -8.30
C GLN A 70 -26.17 -0.04 -8.29
N GLU A 71 -26.93 -1.09 -8.67
CA GLU A 71 -28.39 -1.06 -8.70
C GLU A 71 -28.98 -1.32 -7.32
N THR A 72 -28.42 -2.28 -6.58
CA THR A 72 -28.97 -2.70 -5.28
C THR A 72 -28.18 -2.17 -4.09
N GLY A 73 -27.00 -1.60 -4.31
CA GLY A 73 -26.06 -1.18 -3.25
C GLY A 73 -25.50 -2.33 -2.42
N GLN A 74 -25.67 -3.59 -2.87
CA GLN A 74 -25.18 -4.76 -2.19
C GLN A 74 -23.76 -5.12 -2.62
N LEU A 75 -23.00 -5.69 -1.70
CA LEU A 75 -21.68 -6.26 -1.97
C LEU A 75 -21.83 -7.71 -2.41
N LEU A 76 -21.48 -7.96 -3.67
CA LEU A 76 -21.60 -9.28 -4.28
C LEU A 76 -20.26 -10.02 -4.19
N GLU A 77 -20.25 -11.12 -3.46
CA GLU A 77 -19.13 -12.05 -3.44
C GLU A 77 -19.13 -12.93 -4.70
N TYR A 78 -18.00 -13.59 -4.95
CA TYR A 78 -17.79 -14.47 -6.11
C TYR A 78 -18.97 -15.42 -6.40
N ARG A 79 -19.46 -16.14 -5.38
CA ARG A 79 -20.59 -17.10 -5.55
C ARG A 79 -21.89 -16.43 -5.96
N THR A 80 -22.13 -15.22 -5.48
CA THR A 80 -23.31 -14.42 -5.84
C THR A 80 -23.15 -13.88 -7.26
N LEU A 81 -21.95 -13.40 -7.61
CA LEU A 81 -21.63 -12.91 -8.96
C LEU A 81 -21.81 -13.98 -10.04
N LEU A 82 -21.43 -15.23 -9.77
CA LEU A 82 -21.64 -16.36 -10.69
C LEU A 82 -23.11 -16.73 -10.91
N LYS A 83 -23.99 -16.29 -10.05
CA LYS A 83 -25.45 -16.54 -10.12
C LYS A 83 -26.25 -15.29 -10.48
N HIS A 84 -25.59 -14.14 -10.56
CA HIS A 84 -26.26 -12.87 -10.79
C HIS A 84 -26.84 -12.79 -12.22
N PRO A 85 -28.10 -12.39 -12.41
CA PRO A 85 -28.73 -12.37 -13.74
C PRO A 85 -27.93 -11.57 -14.78
N THR A 86 -27.43 -10.39 -14.39
CA THR A 86 -26.73 -9.46 -15.28
C THR A 86 -25.22 -9.74 -15.38
N PHE A 87 -24.58 -10.15 -14.29
CA PHE A 87 -23.10 -10.23 -14.21
C PHE A 87 -22.53 -11.64 -14.34
N LYS A 88 -23.36 -12.67 -14.38
CA LYS A 88 -22.96 -14.08 -14.43
C LYS A 88 -21.96 -14.38 -15.54
N GLU A 89 -22.21 -13.95 -16.76
CA GLU A 89 -21.37 -14.28 -17.91
C GLU A 89 -19.97 -13.69 -17.78
N VAL A 90 -19.90 -12.39 -17.40
CA VAL A 90 -18.64 -11.68 -17.26
C VAL A 90 -17.77 -12.29 -16.17
N TRP A 91 -18.35 -12.58 -15.01
CA TRP A 91 -17.60 -13.15 -13.89
C TRP A 91 -17.29 -14.64 -14.09
N SER A 92 -18.16 -15.41 -14.76
CA SER A 92 -17.86 -16.79 -15.14
C SER A 92 -16.67 -16.84 -16.10
N ARG A 93 -16.62 -15.93 -17.08
CA ARG A 93 -15.49 -15.82 -17.99
C ARG A 93 -14.20 -15.41 -17.25
N SER A 94 -14.25 -14.37 -16.43
CA SER A 94 -13.10 -13.93 -15.62
C SER A 94 -12.56 -15.03 -14.72
N ALA A 95 -13.45 -15.82 -14.11
CA ALA A 95 -13.06 -16.97 -13.29
C ALA A 95 -12.48 -18.12 -14.13
N ALA A 96 -13.08 -18.41 -15.30
CA ALA A 96 -12.55 -19.42 -16.21
C ALA A 96 -11.14 -19.06 -16.70
N ASP A 97 -10.90 -17.79 -17.00
CA ASP A 97 -9.58 -17.28 -17.39
C ASP A 97 -8.54 -17.43 -16.26
N GLU A 98 -8.95 -17.19 -15.00
CA GLU A 98 -8.05 -17.41 -13.86
C GLU A 98 -7.74 -18.90 -13.64
N PHE A 99 -8.75 -19.81 -13.71
CA PHE A 99 -8.52 -21.24 -13.66
C PHE A 99 -7.61 -21.71 -14.81
N GLY A 100 -7.88 -21.25 -16.03
CA GLY A 100 -7.06 -21.57 -17.19
C GLY A 100 -5.61 -21.11 -17.03
N ARG A 101 -5.39 -19.91 -16.49
CA ARG A 101 -4.05 -19.38 -16.18
C ARG A 101 -3.32 -20.24 -15.16
N LEU A 102 -4.01 -20.64 -14.09
CA LEU A 102 -3.41 -21.47 -13.04
C LEU A 102 -3.16 -22.91 -13.50
N ALA A 103 -4.05 -23.46 -14.33
CA ALA A 103 -3.96 -24.81 -14.88
C ALA A 103 -3.19 -24.84 -16.22
N GLN A 104 -3.68 -25.58 -17.21
CA GLN A 104 -3.01 -25.84 -18.50
C GLN A 104 -3.52 -24.92 -19.63
N GLY A 105 -4.30 -23.91 -19.31
CA GLY A 105 -4.93 -22.98 -20.26
C GLY A 105 -6.41 -23.24 -20.45
N ILE A 106 -7.11 -22.37 -21.17
CA ILE A 106 -8.55 -22.53 -21.45
C ILE A 106 -8.93 -21.87 -22.77
N GLY A 107 -9.72 -22.60 -23.57
CA GLY A 107 -10.36 -22.09 -24.79
C GLY A 107 -9.40 -21.48 -25.82
N GLY A 108 -8.12 -21.84 -25.80
CA GLY A 108 -7.08 -21.25 -26.68
C GLY A 108 -6.77 -19.76 -26.42
N ARG A 109 -7.52 -19.07 -25.54
CA ARG A 109 -7.37 -17.65 -25.23
C ARG A 109 -6.44 -17.36 -24.05
N ILE A 110 -6.32 -18.29 -23.11
CA ILE A 110 -5.44 -18.17 -21.95
C ILE A 110 -4.42 -19.30 -21.98
N LYS A 111 -3.15 -18.93 -21.89
CA LYS A 111 -2.04 -19.88 -21.69
C LYS A 111 -1.93 -20.23 -20.22
N GLY A 112 -1.82 -21.52 -19.90
CA GLY A 112 -1.63 -22.02 -18.55
C GLY A 112 -0.21 -21.86 -18.04
N THR A 113 -0.08 -21.84 -16.70
CA THR A 113 1.21 -21.80 -15.99
C THR A 113 1.57 -23.16 -15.37
N ASP A 114 0.70 -24.16 -15.45
CA ASP A 114 0.85 -25.47 -14.77
C ASP A 114 1.08 -25.32 -13.25
N THR A 115 0.43 -24.33 -12.65
CA THR A 115 0.50 -24.09 -11.20
C THR A 115 -0.36 -25.07 -10.44
N ILE A 116 -1.52 -25.42 -11.01
CA ILE A 116 -2.47 -26.35 -10.41
C ILE A 116 -2.78 -27.52 -11.32
N ARG A 117 -3.16 -28.66 -10.70
CA ARG A 117 -3.69 -29.83 -11.37
C ARG A 117 -4.96 -30.28 -10.68
N PHE A 118 -6.01 -30.58 -11.45
CA PHE A 118 -7.22 -31.19 -10.91
C PHE A 118 -7.01 -32.71 -10.77
N ILE A 119 -7.13 -33.21 -9.56
CA ILE A 119 -6.82 -34.60 -9.19
C ILE A 119 -8.01 -35.28 -8.52
N HIS A 120 -7.99 -36.62 -8.47
CA HIS A 120 -8.91 -37.37 -7.64
C HIS A 120 -8.48 -37.35 -6.17
N LYS A 121 -9.45 -37.43 -5.24
CA LYS A 121 -9.17 -37.43 -3.80
C LYS A 121 -8.16 -38.49 -3.36
N HIS A 122 -8.25 -39.69 -3.93
CA HIS A 122 -7.37 -40.82 -3.59
C HIS A 122 -5.90 -40.62 -3.99
N GLN A 123 -5.61 -39.68 -4.88
CA GLN A 123 -4.25 -39.32 -5.28
C GLN A 123 -3.53 -38.44 -4.22
N ILE A 124 -4.26 -37.93 -3.23
CA ILE A 124 -3.67 -37.15 -2.12
C ILE A 124 -3.12 -38.15 -1.08
N PRO A 125 -1.83 -38.06 -0.69
CA PRO A 125 -1.26 -38.88 0.37
C PRO A 125 -2.05 -38.74 1.69
N GLN A 126 -2.27 -39.87 2.39
CA GLN A 126 -3.11 -39.85 3.60
C GLN A 126 -2.59 -38.95 4.71
N ASP A 127 -1.28 -38.88 4.88
CA ASP A 127 -0.60 -38.00 5.84
C ASP A 127 -0.83 -36.49 5.54
N ARG A 128 -1.20 -36.14 4.28
CA ARG A 128 -1.47 -34.78 3.82
C ARG A 128 -2.96 -34.40 3.85
N TRP A 129 -3.85 -35.32 4.21
CA TRP A 129 -5.30 -35.01 4.25
C TRP A 129 -5.66 -33.90 5.23
N LYS A 130 -4.93 -33.77 6.34
CA LYS A 130 -5.10 -32.71 7.33
C LYS A 130 -4.68 -31.32 6.81
N ASP A 131 -3.83 -31.29 5.78
CA ASP A 131 -3.31 -30.06 5.19
C ASP A 131 -4.18 -29.55 4.02
N ILE A 132 -5.26 -30.28 3.67
CA ILE A 132 -6.16 -29.88 2.58
C ILE A 132 -6.87 -28.57 2.98
N THR A 133 -6.56 -27.51 2.25
CA THR A 133 -7.15 -26.18 2.45
C THR A 133 -8.25 -25.87 1.43
N TYR A 134 -8.65 -24.63 1.35
CA TYR A 134 -9.67 -24.13 0.44
C TYR A 134 -9.10 -23.11 -0.54
N ILE A 135 -9.83 -22.89 -1.64
CA ILE A 135 -9.59 -21.76 -2.55
C ILE A 135 -10.64 -20.69 -2.30
N LYS A 136 -10.19 -19.43 -2.15
CA LYS A 136 -11.01 -18.24 -2.06
C LYS A 136 -10.81 -17.40 -3.31
N PHE A 137 -11.90 -16.80 -3.81
CA PHE A 137 -11.84 -15.90 -4.94
C PHE A 137 -11.97 -14.45 -4.49
N VAL A 138 -11.17 -13.60 -5.11
CA VAL A 138 -11.20 -12.15 -4.97
C VAL A 138 -11.62 -11.57 -6.31
N CYS A 139 -12.77 -10.91 -6.33
CA CYS A 139 -13.30 -10.24 -7.50
C CYS A 139 -13.02 -8.74 -7.40
N THR A 140 -12.48 -8.13 -8.46
CA THR A 140 -12.18 -6.70 -8.52
C THR A 140 -12.54 -6.12 -9.87
N ILE A 141 -13.00 -4.86 -9.89
CA ILE A 141 -13.19 -4.09 -11.11
C ILE A 141 -12.05 -3.07 -11.23
N ARG A 142 -11.38 -3.06 -12.39
CA ARG A 142 -10.26 -2.18 -12.73
C ARG A 142 -10.63 -1.38 -13.97
N THR A 143 -11.34 -0.28 -13.77
CA THR A 143 -11.92 0.54 -14.86
C THR A 143 -10.89 1.09 -15.83
N GLU A 144 -9.63 1.21 -15.39
CA GLU A 144 -8.50 1.71 -16.19
C GLU A 144 -7.88 0.64 -17.12
N LYS A 145 -8.29 -0.63 -17.01
CA LYS A 145 -7.74 -1.72 -17.82
C LYS A 145 -8.69 -2.12 -18.95
N LYS A 146 -8.13 -2.62 -20.05
CA LYS A 146 -8.90 -3.13 -21.22
C LYS A 146 -9.87 -4.22 -20.82
N ASP A 147 -9.47 -5.10 -19.88
CA ASP A 147 -10.34 -6.06 -19.23
C ASP A 147 -10.54 -5.63 -17.76
N PRO A 148 -11.69 -5.01 -17.45
CA PRO A 148 -11.91 -4.45 -16.13
C PRO A 148 -12.24 -5.49 -15.07
N TYR A 149 -12.84 -6.62 -15.43
CA TYR A 149 -13.30 -7.64 -14.50
C TYR A 149 -12.22 -8.65 -14.20
N ARG A 150 -11.76 -8.69 -12.97
CA ARG A 150 -10.69 -9.61 -12.58
C ARG A 150 -11.10 -10.50 -11.42
N THR A 151 -11.01 -11.79 -11.63
CA THR A 151 -11.05 -12.82 -10.58
C THR A 151 -9.63 -13.27 -10.27
N ARG A 152 -9.29 -13.37 -8.98
CA ARG A 152 -8.08 -14.02 -8.48
C ARG A 152 -8.43 -15.17 -7.55
N ALA A 153 -7.82 -16.32 -7.78
CA ALA A 153 -7.90 -17.44 -6.87
C ALA A 153 -6.75 -17.39 -5.86
N THR A 154 -7.06 -17.53 -4.57
CA THR A 154 -6.10 -17.51 -3.48
C THR A 154 -6.25 -18.74 -2.60
N MET A 155 -5.13 -19.31 -2.14
CA MET A 155 -5.12 -20.41 -1.20
C MET A 155 -5.41 -19.95 0.22
N GLY A 156 -6.10 -20.78 1.01
CA GLY A 156 -6.29 -20.60 2.44
C GLY A 156 -5.02 -20.93 3.23
N GLY A 157 -3.97 -20.09 3.10
CA GLY A 157 -2.66 -20.33 3.69
C GLY A 157 -2.63 -20.41 5.22
N ASN A 158 -3.67 -19.88 5.87
CA ASN A 158 -3.84 -19.96 7.32
C ASN A 158 -4.02 -21.41 7.86
N LEU A 159 -4.34 -22.37 7.00
CA LEU A 159 -4.47 -23.79 7.34
C LEU A 159 -3.23 -24.59 6.98
N ILE A 160 -2.26 -24.01 6.29
CA ILE A 160 -1.04 -24.68 5.84
C ILE A 160 0.02 -24.57 6.92
N ASN A 161 0.45 -25.70 7.44
CA ASN A 161 1.62 -25.77 8.32
C ASN A 161 2.88 -25.93 7.45
N TYR A 162 3.57 -24.81 7.20
CA TYR A 162 4.85 -24.81 6.49
C TYR A 162 5.98 -24.72 7.51
N PRO A 163 6.95 -25.67 7.51
CA PRO A 163 7.94 -25.80 8.58
C PRO A 163 9.13 -24.84 8.47
N GLU A 164 9.31 -24.19 7.31
CA GLU A 164 10.47 -23.30 7.06
C GLU A 164 10.07 -21.83 7.22
N ASP A 165 11.07 -20.94 7.28
CA ASP A 165 10.85 -19.48 7.30
C ASP A 165 10.21 -19.03 6.00
N VAL A 166 9.19 -18.19 6.13
CA VAL A 166 8.43 -17.62 5.01
C VAL A 166 8.71 -16.12 4.82
N GLY A 167 9.65 -15.57 5.59
CA GLY A 167 10.08 -14.17 5.48
C GLY A 167 10.70 -13.88 4.12
N THR A 168 10.24 -12.83 3.46
CA THR A 168 10.79 -12.39 2.16
C THR A 168 11.47 -11.04 2.35
N PRO A 169 12.79 -10.92 2.07
CA PRO A 169 13.49 -9.65 2.12
C PRO A 169 12.95 -8.68 1.04
N THR A 170 12.37 -7.56 1.47
CA THR A 170 11.84 -6.53 0.58
C THR A 170 12.34 -5.15 0.99
N ALA A 171 12.39 -4.22 0.03
CA ALA A 171 12.71 -2.83 0.31
C ALA A 171 11.59 -2.19 1.16
N ASN A 172 11.98 -1.57 2.27
CA ASN A 172 11.05 -0.77 3.06
C ASN A 172 10.90 0.65 2.49
N LEU A 173 9.88 1.37 2.94
CA LEU A 173 9.58 2.72 2.44
C LEU A 173 10.73 3.72 2.64
N LEU A 174 11.48 3.62 3.74
CA LEU A 174 12.65 4.47 3.99
C LEU A 174 13.73 4.27 2.91
N LEU A 175 14.06 3.00 2.62
CA LEU A 175 15.01 2.67 1.56
C LEU A 175 14.54 3.19 0.20
N ILE A 176 13.25 3.02 -0.13
CA ILE A 176 12.67 3.52 -1.37
C ILE A 176 12.85 5.04 -1.48
N LYS A 177 12.53 5.79 -0.43
CA LYS A 177 12.66 7.25 -0.39
C LYS A 177 14.11 7.71 -0.54
N ILE A 178 15.06 7.07 0.16
CA ILE A 178 16.50 7.31 -0.01
C ILE A 178 16.91 7.02 -1.45
N PHE A 179 16.44 5.92 -2.01
CA PHE A 179 16.78 5.53 -3.38
C PHE A 179 16.27 6.52 -4.42
N LEU A 180 15.01 6.98 -4.31
CA LEU A 180 14.44 7.99 -5.21
C LEU A 180 15.23 9.32 -5.14
N ASN A 181 15.60 9.78 -3.93
CA ASN A 181 16.45 10.96 -3.78
C ASN A 181 17.84 10.74 -4.41
N SER A 182 18.41 9.53 -4.28
CA SER A 182 19.70 9.20 -4.86
C SER A 182 19.71 9.27 -6.40
N VAL A 183 18.57 9.04 -7.06
CA VAL A 183 18.48 9.13 -8.53
C VAL A 183 18.80 10.55 -9.00
N ILE A 184 18.10 11.56 -8.46
CA ILE A 184 18.29 12.96 -8.84
C ILE A 184 19.61 13.55 -8.32
N SER A 185 20.15 13.00 -7.23
CA SER A 185 21.44 13.40 -6.65
C SER A 185 22.64 12.83 -7.43
N THR A 186 22.43 11.87 -8.34
CA THR A 186 23.48 11.28 -9.16
C THR A 186 23.44 11.84 -10.56
N LYS A 187 24.52 12.51 -11.00
CA LYS A 187 24.62 13.13 -12.33
C LYS A 187 24.37 12.09 -13.44
N GLY A 188 23.40 12.38 -14.30
CA GLY A 188 23.05 11.54 -15.45
C GLY A 188 22.27 10.27 -15.13
N ALA A 189 21.92 10.02 -13.86
CA ALA A 189 21.07 8.90 -13.51
C ALA A 189 19.63 9.12 -13.98
N ARG A 190 18.96 8.00 -14.30
CA ARG A 190 17.54 7.92 -14.65
C ARG A 190 16.87 6.85 -13.79
N PHE A 191 15.57 6.95 -13.67
CA PHE A 191 14.73 5.96 -13.01
C PHE A 191 13.83 5.27 -14.04
N ALA A 192 13.63 3.98 -13.85
CA ALA A 192 12.60 3.19 -14.52
C ALA A 192 12.00 2.23 -13.50
N ASN A 193 10.82 1.72 -13.76
CA ASN A 193 10.29 0.60 -13.00
C ASN A 193 10.02 -0.59 -13.91
N ALA A 194 10.01 -1.78 -13.32
CA ALA A 194 9.66 -3.01 -13.99
C ALA A 194 8.86 -3.91 -13.04
N ASP A 195 7.89 -4.64 -13.61
CA ASP A 195 7.02 -5.59 -12.92
C ASP A 195 7.14 -6.98 -13.56
N ILE A 196 7.26 -8.01 -12.74
CA ILE A 196 7.28 -9.40 -13.20
C ILE A 196 5.87 -9.97 -13.18
N SER A 197 5.33 -10.24 -14.36
CA SER A 197 4.01 -10.85 -14.50
C SER A 197 3.97 -12.27 -13.93
N ASN A 198 2.94 -12.59 -13.14
CA ASN A 198 2.71 -13.93 -12.57
C ASN A 198 3.91 -14.48 -11.76
N PHE A 199 4.66 -13.63 -11.07
CA PHE A 199 5.89 -13.96 -10.37
C PHE A 199 5.82 -15.27 -9.57
N TYR A 200 4.81 -15.42 -8.71
CA TYR A 200 4.65 -16.65 -7.92
C TYR A 200 4.36 -17.87 -8.75
N LEU A 201 3.55 -17.74 -9.82
CA LEU A 201 3.12 -18.86 -10.66
C LEU A 201 4.28 -19.48 -11.46
N MET A 202 5.42 -18.81 -11.52
CA MET A 202 6.65 -19.30 -12.16
C MET A 202 7.60 -20.03 -11.21
N THR A 203 7.25 -20.12 -9.92
CA THR A 203 8.11 -20.66 -8.86
C THR A 203 7.66 -22.05 -8.46
N PRO A 204 8.43 -23.13 -8.71
CA PRO A 204 8.11 -24.48 -8.24
C PRO A 204 8.07 -24.55 -6.71
N LEU A 205 7.11 -25.26 -6.15
CA LEU A 205 7.07 -25.58 -4.72
C LEU A 205 8.02 -26.75 -4.43
N ARG A 206 8.66 -26.72 -3.26
CA ARG A 206 9.50 -27.85 -2.79
C ARG A 206 8.67 -29.09 -2.48
N ARG A 207 7.41 -28.91 -2.10
CA ARG A 207 6.40 -29.96 -1.94
C ARG A 207 5.05 -29.46 -2.48
N PRO A 208 4.21 -30.33 -3.04
CA PRO A 208 2.87 -29.97 -3.44
C PRO A 208 2.00 -29.59 -2.23
N GLU A 209 1.09 -28.62 -2.42
CA GLU A 209 0.03 -28.30 -1.47
C GLU A 209 -1.33 -28.71 -2.06
N TYR A 210 -2.33 -28.91 -1.21
CA TYR A 210 -3.61 -29.46 -1.63
C TYR A 210 -4.76 -28.55 -1.21
N ALA A 211 -5.71 -28.39 -2.12
CA ALA A 211 -6.95 -27.65 -1.85
C ALA A 211 -8.18 -28.41 -2.35
N LYS A 212 -9.34 -28.01 -1.88
CA LYS A 212 -10.63 -28.47 -2.39
C LYS A 212 -11.55 -27.29 -2.67
N ILE A 213 -12.40 -27.46 -3.66
CA ILE A 213 -13.41 -26.48 -4.07
C ILE A 213 -14.71 -27.21 -4.42
N ARG A 214 -15.86 -26.58 -4.21
CA ARG A 214 -17.13 -27.12 -4.67
C ARG A 214 -17.22 -27.07 -6.19
N LEU A 215 -17.69 -28.13 -6.81
CA LEU A 215 -17.94 -28.17 -8.27
C LEU A 215 -18.88 -27.03 -8.70
N SER A 216 -19.87 -26.70 -7.86
CA SER A 216 -20.80 -25.58 -8.08
C SER A 216 -20.17 -24.18 -8.09
N ASP A 217 -18.95 -24.04 -7.57
CA ASP A 217 -18.20 -22.79 -7.54
C ASP A 217 -17.23 -22.67 -8.74
N ILE A 218 -17.23 -23.63 -9.65
CA ILE A 218 -16.37 -23.66 -10.84
C ILE A 218 -17.23 -23.34 -12.08
N PRO A 219 -16.79 -22.43 -12.97
CA PRO A 219 -17.49 -22.15 -14.21
C PRO A 219 -17.64 -23.41 -15.09
N GLU A 220 -18.77 -23.52 -15.79
CA GLU A 220 -19.10 -24.69 -16.61
C GLU A 220 -18.04 -24.98 -17.71
N GLU A 221 -17.46 -23.91 -18.28
CA GLU A 221 -16.40 -24.02 -19.26
C GLU A 221 -15.18 -24.78 -18.69
N VAL A 222 -14.78 -24.48 -17.45
CA VAL A 222 -13.66 -25.15 -16.75
C VAL A 222 -14.02 -26.60 -16.43
N ILE A 223 -15.28 -26.83 -15.99
CA ILE A 223 -15.78 -28.18 -15.70
C ILE A 223 -15.65 -29.08 -16.93
N ASN A 224 -16.03 -28.58 -18.09
CA ASN A 224 -16.01 -29.32 -19.34
C ASN A 224 -14.58 -29.51 -19.87
N GLU A 225 -13.77 -28.44 -19.88
CA GLU A 225 -12.37 -28.49 -20.35
C GLU A 225 -11.54 -29.53 -19.60
N TYR A 226 -11.65 -29.57 -18.27
CA TYR A 226 -10.86 -30.44 -17.41
C TYR A 226 -11.61 -31.72 -16.97
N LYS A 227 -12.81 -31.97 -17.49
CA LYS A 227 -13.67 -33.14 -17.17
C LYS A 227 -13.88 -33.31 -15.66
N LEU A 228 -14.21 -32.21 -14.98
CA LEU A 228 -14.24 -32.18 -13.51
C LEU A 228 -15.39 -32.97 -12.90
N ARG A 229 -16.46 -33.29 -13.65
CA ARG A 229 -17.53 -34.15 -13.17
C ARG A 229 -17.04 -35.57 -12.87
N GLU A 230 -16.08 -36.07 -13.64
CA GLU A 230 -15.48 -37.41 -13.45
C GLU A 230 -14.54 -37.41 -12.22
N LYS A 231 -13.95 -36.27 -11.88
CA LYS A 231 -13.00 -36.14 -10.77
C LYS A 231 -13.67 -35.73 -9.44
N ALA A 232 -14.90 -35.22 -9.50
CA ALA A 232 -15.64 -34.80 -8.33
C ALA A 232 -16.04 -35.98 -7.44
N THR A 233 -15.98 -35.75 -6.13
CA THR A 233 -16.51 -36.72 -5.18
C THR A 233 -18.05 -36.71 -5.19
N PRO A 234 -18.74 -37.78 -4.70
CA PRO A 234 -20.20 -37.82 -4.65
C PRO A 234 -20.84 -36.66 -3.92
N ASP A 235 -20.14 -36.08 -2.94
CA ASP A 235 -20.56 -34.91 -2.17
C ASP A 235 -20.16 -33.56 -2.84
N GLY A 236 -19.73 -33.59 -4.11
CA GLY A 236 -19.52 -32.43 -4.98
C GLY A 236 -18.22 -31.64 -4.74
N TRP A 237 -17.17 -32.26 -4.19
CA TRP A 237 -15.86 -31.64 -4.07
C TRP A 237 -14.92 -32.04 -5.21
N VAL A 238 -14.21 -31.06 -5.74
CA VAL A 238 -13.07 -31.22 -6.66
C VAL A 238 -11.80 -30.93 -5.88
N TYR A 239 -10.78 -31.78 -6.05
CA TYR A 239 -9.49 -31.64 -5.39
C TYR A 239 -8.43 -31.11 -6.35
N ILE A 240 -7.53 -30.32 -5.82
CA ILE A 240 -6.51 -29.60 -6.57
C ILE A 240 -5.17 -29.83 -5.90
N GLU A 241 -4.18 -30.26 -6.70
CA GLU A 241 -2.77 -30.26 -6.35
C GLU A 241 -2.15 -28.95 -6.84
N VAL A 242 -1.42 -28.25 -5.97
CA VAL A 242 -0.71 -27.00 -6.27
C VAL A 242 0.78 -27.31 -6.26
N VAL A 243 1.44 -27.16 -7.41
CA VAL A 243 2.85 -27.52 -7.61
C VAL A 243 3.78 -26.32 -7.80
N LYS A 244 3.21 -25.13 -7.99
CA LYS A 244 3.96 -23.86 -8.04
C LYS A 244 3.37 -22.85 -7.06
N GLY A 245 4.13 -21.77 -6.80
CA GLY A 245 3.68 -20.69 -5.95
C GLY A 245 2.35 -20.11 -6.42
N MET A 246 1.47 -19.83 -5.47
CA MET A 246 0.15 -19.26 -5.71
C MET A 246 -0.17 -18.24 -4.63
N TYR A 247 -0.99 -17.23 -4.94
CA TYR A 247 -1.45 -16.25 -3.97
C TYR A 247 -2.09 -16.93 -2.75
N GLY A 248 -1.70 -16.49 -1.56
CA GLY A 248 -2.18 -17.01 -0.28
C GLY A 248 -1.34 -18.15 0.30
N LEU A 249 -0.42 -18.75 -0.45
CA LEU A 249 0.55 -19.70 0.09
C LEU A 249 1.59 -18.97 0.93
N PRO A 250 1.87 -19.38 2.17
CA PRO A 250 2.82 -18.69 3.05
C PRO A 250 4.24 -18.68 2.47
N GLN A 251 4.67 -19.78 1.82
CA GLN A 251 6.01 -19.96 1.27
C GLN A 251 6.19 -19.39 -0.15
N ALA A 252 5.14 -18.92 -0.82
CA ALA A 252 5.26 -18.49 -2.22
C ALA A 252 6.22 -17.30 -2.39
N GLY A 253 6.23 -16.37 -1.42
CA GLY A 253 7.12 -15.21 -1.41
C GLY A 253 8.58 -15.60 -1.26
N SER A 254 8.92 -16.37 -0.24
CA SER A 254 10.30 -16.77 0.05
C SER A 254 10.90 -17.62 -1.07
N LEU A 255 10.15 -18.62 -1.56
CA LEU A 255 10.61 -19.49 -2.66
C LEU A 255 10.79 -18.69 -3.96
N GLY A 256 9.88 -17.76 -4.26
CA GLY A 256 10.00 -16.88 -5.43
C GLY A 256 11.22 -15.98 -5.34
N HIS A 257 11.48 -15.42 -4.16
CA HIS A 257 12.64 -14.61 -3.90
C HIS A 257 13.95 -15.41 -4.04
N ASP A 258 14.04 -16.59 -3.45
CA ASP A 258 15.23 -17.46 -3.54
C ASP A 258 15.56 -17.79 -4.99
N LEU A 259 14.55 -18.15 -5.78
CA LEU A 259 14.73 -18.44 -7.21
C LEU A 259 15.17 -17.20 -8.00
N LEU A 260 14.63 -16.03 -7.68
CA LEU A 260 15.02 -14.76 -8.30
C LEU A 260 16.47 -14.42 -7.94
N VAL A 261 16.88 -14.60 -6.67
CA VAL A 261 18.27 -14.41 -6.21
C VAL A 261 19.22 -15.30 -7.01
N GLU A 262 18.91 -16.59 -7.16
CA GLU A 262 19.74 -17.53 -7.92
C GLU A 262 19.91 -17.07 -9.38
N ARG A 263 18.82 -16.67 -10.04
CA ARG A 263 18.80 -16.21 -11.44
C ARG A 263 19.59 -14.92 -11.64
N LEU A 264 19.35 -13.93 -10.79
CA LEU A 264 20.02 -12.63 -10.86
C LEU A 264 21.51 -12.71 -10.52
N ASN A 265 21.90 -13.57 -9.56
CA ASN A 265 23.31 -13.77 -9.23
C ASN A 265 24.11 -14.31 -10.42
N LYS A 266 23.53 -15.19 -11.26
CA LYS A 266 24.15 -15.70 -12.50
C LYS A 266 24.43 -14.58 -13.50
N GLU A 267 23.61 -13.53 -13.47
CA GLU A 267 23.73 -12.36 -14.36
C GLU A 267 24.56 -11.22 -13.75
N GLY A 268 25.16 -11.46 -12.57
CA GLY A 268 26.05 -10.51 -11.89
C GLY A 268 25.34 -9.47 -10.98
N TYR A 269 24.07 -9.65 -10.66
CA TYR A 269 23.34 -8.83 -9.71
C TYR A 269 23.34 -9.47 -8.32
N PHE A 270 23.55 -8.67 -7.28
CA PHE A 270 23.63 -9.13 -5.90
C PHE A 270 22.80 -8.26 -4.98
N GLN A 271 22.05 -8.91 -4.09
CA GLN A 271 21.37 -8.23 -3.01
C GLN A 271 22.36 -7.83 -1.92
N SER A 272 22.15 -6.66 -1.33
CA SER A 272 22.92 -6.22 -0.17
C SER A 272 22.63 -7.12 1.03
N GLN A 273 23.67 -7.55 1.72
CA GLN A 273 23.54 -8.32 2.96
C GLN A 273 23.07 -7.45 4.15
N LEU A 274 23.36 -6.14 4.12
CA LEU A 274 23.02 -5.21 5.20
C LEU A 274 21.67 -4.51 4.99
N VAL A 275 21.22 -4.40 3.73
CA VAL A 275 20.02 -3.64 3.36
C VAL A 275 19.11 -4.54 2.52
N PRO A 276 18.14 -5.22 3.16
CA PRO A 276 17.19 -6.08 2.45
C PRO A 276 16.46 -5.33 1.33
N GLY A 277 16.31 -5.98 0.18
CA GLY A 277 15.64 -5.40 -0.99
C GLY A 277 16.46 -4.40 -1.80
N PHE A 278 17.72 -4.11 -1.42
CA PHE A 278 18.64 -3.29 -2.22
C PHE A 278 19.60 -4.17 -3.03
N TRP A 279 19.68 -3.90 -4.33
CA TRP A 279 20.44 -4.68 -5.29
C TRP A 279 21.39 -3.83 -6.12
N LYS A 280 22.51 -4.41 -6.53
CA LYS A 280 23.49 -3.80 -7.40
C LYS A 280 24.12 -4.83 -8.34
N HIS A 281 24.61 -4.38 -9.49
CA HIS A 281 25.44 -5.21 -10.37
C HIS A 281 26.92 -5.12 -9.98
N LYS A 282 27.66 -6.20 -10.18
CA LYS A 282 29.09 -6.32 -9.81
C LYS A 282 29.98 -5.27 -10.48
N THR A 283 29.75 -4.96 -11.75
CA THR A 283 30.59 -4.06 -12.55
C THR A 283 29.82 -2.96 -13.28
N ARG A 284 28.49 -3.10 -13.49
CA ARG A 284 27.67 -2.11 -14.19
C ARG A 284 27.13 -1.07 -13.22
N PRO A 285 27.08 0.22 -13.61
CA PRO A 285 26.49 1.29 -12.79
C PRO A 285 24.95 1.26 -12.89
N ILE A 286 24.37 0.21 -12.33
CA ILE A 286 22.93 -0.01 -12.16
C ILE A 286 22.66 -0.55 -10.78
N GLN A 287 21.60 -0.04 -10.18
CA GLN A 287 21.10 -0.43 -8.85
C GLN A 287 19.58 -0.51 -8.92
N PHE A 288 18.99 -1.31 -8.08
CA PHE A 288 17.53 -1.31 -7.94
C PHE A 288 17.11 -1.65 -6.51
N VAL A 289 15.91 -1.22 -6.18
CA VAL A 289 15.16 -1.62 -4.97
C VAL A 289 14.03 -2.55 -5.39
N LEU A 290 13.80 -3.60 -4.61
CA LEU A 290 12.85 -4.66 -4.95
C LEU A 290 11.79 -4.79 -3.85
N VAL A 291 10.52 -4.68 -4.25
CA VAL A 291 9.37 -4.98 -3.41
C VAL A 291 8.60 -6.12 -4.06
N VAL A 292 8.93 -7.34 -3.66
CA VAL A 292 8.38 -8.61 -4.17
C VAL A 292 8.68 -8.81 -5.66
N ASP A 293 7.81 -8.33 -6.55
CA ASP A 293 7.86 -8.39 -8.02
C ASP A 293 8.05 -7.02 -8.68
N ASP A 294 7.95 -5.92 -7.89
CA ASP A 294 8.12 -4.55 -8.34
C ASP A 294 9.58 -4.07 -8.21
N PHE A 295 10.22 -3.73 -9.33
CA PHE A 295 11.57 -3.19 -9.41
C PHE A 295 11.55 -1.66 -9.55
N GLY A 296 12.22 -0.94 -8.64
CA GLY A 296 12.56 0.47 -8.82
C GLY A 296 14.03 0.58 -9.22
N ILE A 297 14.32 1.01 -10.44
CA ILE A 297 15.64 0.85 -11.10
C ILE A 297 16.30 2.21 -11.31
N LYS A 298 17.53 2.36 -10.83
CA LYS A 298 18.42 3.50 -11.08
C LYS A 298 19.53 3.08 -12.03
N TYR A 299 19.70 3.78 -13.16
CA TYR A 299 20.70 3.47 -14.16
C TYR A 299 21.31 4.74 -14.76
N LEU A 300 22.55 4.63 -15.28
CA LEU A 300 23.27 5.73 -15.93
C LEU A 300 23.25 5.65 -17.46
N LYS A 301 23.17 4.46 -18.02
CA LYS A 301 23.15 4.22 -19.47
C LYS A 301 22.05 3.22 -19.79
N GLN A 302 21.33 3.46 -20.88
CA GLN A 302 20.26 2.57 -21.35
C GLN A 302 20.72 1.11 -21.45
N ALA A 303 21.90 0.85 -21.99
CA ALA A 303 22.44 -0.51 -22.09
C ALA A 303 22.60 -1.27 -20.78
N ASN A 304 22.62 -0.58 -19.61
CA ASN A 304 22.62 -1.24 -18.31
C ASN A 304 21.19 -1.65 -17.89
N LEU A 305 20.20 -0.82 -18.19
CA LEU A 305 18.80 -1.17 -18.02
C LEU A 305 18.43 -2.35 -18.91
N ASP A 306 18.77 -2.26 -20.21
CA ASP A 306 18.49 -3.33 -21.19
C ASP A 306 19.10 -4.67 -20.75
N HIS A 307 20.31 -4.65 -20.17
CA HIS A 307 20.94 -5.84 -19.63
C HIS A 307 20.13 -6.46 -18.47
N LEU A 308 19.60 -5.65 -17.54
CA LEU A 308 18.76 -6.16 -16.45
C LEU A 308 17.46 -6.75 -17.00
N ILE A 309 16.79 -6.03 -17.90
CA ILE A 309 15.51 -6.49 -18.48
C ILE A 309 15.72 -7.78 -19.26
N THR A 310 16.71 -7.85 -20.15
CA THR A 310 17.05 -9.08 -20.90
C THR A 310 17.41 -10.25 -19.96
N SER A 311 18.08 -9.98 -18.83
CA SER A 311 18.39 -11.00 -17.82
C SER A 311 17.13 -11.56 -17.15
N LEU A 312 16.14 -10.70 -16.90
CA LEU A 312 14.84 -11.11 -16.34
C LEU A 312 13.99 -11.84 -17.39
N GLU A 313 13.96 -11.35 -18.63
CA GLU A 313 13.17 -11.91 -19.74
C GLU A 313 13.59 -13.33 -20.15
N LYS A 314 14.80 -13.77 -19.74
CA LYS A 314 15.19 -15.19 -19.88
C LYS A 314 14.24 -16.16 -19.14
N TYR A 315 13.55 -15.65 -18.12
CA TYR A 315 12.80 -16.48 -17.18
C TYR A 315 11.38 -16.00 -16.92
N TYR A 316 11.08 -14.72 -17.22
CA TYR A 316 9.84 -14.08 -16.82
C TYR A 316 9.28 -13.19 -17.93
N ASP A 317 7.98 -12.96 -17.91
CA ASP A 317 7.34 -11.89 -18.67
C ASP A 317 7.47 -10.59 -17.88
N VAL A 318 8.19 -9.61 -18.43
CA VAL A 318 8.52 -8.34 -17.76
C VAL A 318 7.78 -7.18 -18.42
N THR A 319 7.16 -6.34 -17.63
CA THR A 319 6.60 -5.06 -18.09
C THR A 319 7.48 -3.93 -17.58
N VAL A 320 7.91 -3.02 -18.46
CA VAL A 320 8.80 -1.92 -18.11
C VAL A 320 8.12 -0.58 -18.36
N ASP A 321 8.16 0.32 -17.37
CA ASP A 321 7.84 1.73 -17.52
C ASP A 321 9.13 2.55 -17.47
N LEU A 322 9.56 3.04 -18.65
CA LEU A 322 10.78 3.83 -18.80
C LEU A 322 10.66 5.24 -18.23
N ASP A 323 9.44 5.78 -18.15
CA ASP A 323 9.17 7.07 -17.56
C ASP A 323 9.23 7.01 -16.02
N GLY A 324 9.01 5.82 -15.45
CA GLY A 324 9.04 5.60 -14.01
C GLY A 324 8.04 6.48 -13.26
N LYS A 325 6.80 6.58 -13.77
CA LYS A 325 5.78 7.51 -13.26
C LYS A 325 5.11 7.05 -11.96
N GLU A 326 5.17 5.77 -11.64
CA GLU A 326 4.60 5.22 -10.40
C GLU A 326 5.53 4.12 -9.87
N TYR A 327 5.79 4.11 -8.57
CA TYR A 327 6.45 3.00 -7.90
C TYR A 327 5.81 2.77 -6.53
N VAL A 328 5.41 1.55 -6.23
CA VAL A 328 4.72 1.11 -4.99
C VAL A 328 3.54 2.01 -4.60
N LYS A 329 2.76 2.46 -5.58
CA LYS A 329 1.61 3.37 -5.47
C LYS A 329 1.97 4.82 -5.09
N ILE A 330 3.22 5.20 -5.25
CA ILE A 330 3.68 6.59 -5.20
C ILE A 330 3.82 7.07 -6.65
N GLU A 331 3.11 8.12 -7.01
CA GLU A 331 3.26 8.81 -8.29
C GLU A 331 4.55 9.62 -8.25
N LEU A 332 5.33 9.57 -9.32
CA LEU A 332 6.65 10.21 -9.45
C LEU A 332 6.64 11.15 -10.65
N ASP A 333 6.91 12.42 -10.40
CA ASP A 333 7.07 13.44 -11.44
C ASP A 333 8.54 13.89 -11.45
N TRP A 334 9.29 13.45 -12.45
CA TRP A 334 10.73 13.64 -12.58
C TRP A 334 11.05 14.92 -13.36
N ASP A 335 11.62 15.91 -12.66
CA ASP A 335 12.20 17.11 -13.25
C ASP A 335 13.75 17.01 -13.21
N TYR A 336 14.29 16.28 -14.17
CA TYR A 336 15.73 16.02 -14.23
C TYR A 336 16.55 17.29 -14.54
N GLU A 337 15.98 18.28 -15.21
CA GLU A 337 16.65 19.55 -15.54
C GLU A 337 16.90 20.35 -14.27
N ASN A 338 15.89 20.49 -13.42
CA ASN A 338 16.00 21.18 -12.14
C ASN A 338 16.44 20.24 -11.00
N LYS A 339 16.80 18.98 -11.32
CA LYS A 339 17.30 17.97 -10.37
C LYS A 339 16.36 17.77 -9.18
N ARG A 340 15.10 17.54 -9.45
CA ARG A 340 14.09 17.29 -8.44
C ARG A 340 13.11 16.20 -8.89
N VAL A 341 12.46 15.60 -7.92
CA VAL A 341 11.33 14.67 -8.13
C VAL A 341 10.22 15.00 -7.15
N HIS A 342 8.99 15.02 -7.65
CA HIS A 342 7.79 15.24 -6.87
C HIS A 342 7.09 13.91 -6.62
N LEU A 343 6.82 13.61 -5.36
CA LEU A 343 6.13 12.40 -4.90
C LEU A 343 4.71 12.76 -4.52
N SER A 344 3.74 12.05 -5.07
CA SER A 344 2.30 12.22 -4.78
C SER A 344 1.62 10.86 -4.61
N MET A 345 0.50 10.84 -3.90
CA MET A 345 -0.35 9.66 -3.76
C MET A 345 -1.84 10.05 -3.90
N ALA A 346 -2.17 10.97 -4.81
CA ALA A 346 -3.52 11.48 -4.99
C ALA A 346 -4.56 10.39 -5.28
N PRO A 347 -4.33 9.40 -6.17
CA PRO A 347 -5.27 8.30 -6.39
C PRO A 347 -5.47 7.42 -5.16
N TYR A 348 -4.41 7.22 -4.37
CA TYR A 348 -4.50 6.46 -3.12
C TYR A 348 -5.39 7.17 -2.09
N LEU A 349 -5.18 8.49 -1.89
CA LEU A 349 -5.99 9.32 -1.00
C LEU A 349 -7.47 9.29 -1.40
N GLN A 350 -7.78 9.48 -2.68
CA GLN A 350 -9.14 9.41 -3.21
C GLN A 350 -9.79 8.05 -2.95
N LYS A 351 -9.05 6.95 -3.18
CA LYS A 351 -9.54 5.60 -2.90
C LYS A 351 -9.76 5.37 -1.40
N ALA A 352 -8.89 5.91 -0.54
CA ALA A 352 -9.05 5.82 0.91
C ALA A 352 -10.30 6.58 1.38
N LEU A 353 -10.51 7.81 0.91
CA LEU A 353 -11.69 8.61 1.23
C LEU A 353 -12.99 7.94 0.77
N ARG A 354 -13.01 7.35 -0.44
CA ARG A 354 -14.15 6.55 -0.92
C ARG A 354 -14.45 5.36 0.00
N GLN A 355 -13.42 4.66 0.44
CA GLN A 355 -13.58 3.51 1.34
C GLN A 355 -14.25 3.90 2.66
N PHE A 356 -14.03 5.11 3.14
CA PHE A 356 -14.62 5.63 4.39
C PHE A 356 -15.82 6.56 4.14
N ASP A 357 -16.30 6.63 2.90
CA ASP A 357 -17.44 7.43 2.49
C ASP A 357 -17.32 8.91 2.90
N ASN A 358 -16.13 9.45 2.72
CA ASN A 358 -15.77 10.81 3.11
C ASN A 358 -15.12 11.60 1.97
N ILE A 359 -15.56 11.38 0.72
CA ILE A 359 -15.06 12.14 -0.45
C ILE A 359 -15.44 13.61 -0.32
N VAL A 360 -16.67 13.86 0.17
CA VAL A 360 -17.16 15.20 0.49
C VAL A 360 -17.04 15.37 2.00
N PRO A 361 -16.27 16.34 2.49
CA PRO A 361 -16.14 16.56 3.94
C PRO A 361 -17.47 17.00 4.54
N THR A 362 -17.75 16.59 5.77
CA THR A 362 -18.95 17.05 6.51
C THR A 362 -18.76 18.48 7.00
N GLN A 363 -17.52 18.86 7.28
CA GLN A 363 -17.08 20.21 7.65
C GLN A 363 -15.72 20.49 7.03
N HIS A 364 -15.49 21.74 6.63
CA HIS A 364 -14.16 22.19 6.24
C HIS A 364 -13.21 22.17 7.43
N GLN A 365 -12.02 21.58 7.26
CA GLN A 365 -11.01 21.48 8.30
C GLN A 365 -9.66 21.97 7.80
N ASP A 366 -9.05 22.92 8.53
CA ASP A 366 -7.72 23.48 8.23
C ASP A 366 -6.59 22.76 8.97
N SER A 367 -6.93 21.91 9.94
CA SER A 367 -5.99 21.15 10.77
C SER A 367 -6.39 19.69 10.84
N PRO A 368 -5.44 18.74 10.80
CA PRO A 368 -5.74 17.30 10.84
C PRO A 368 -6.16 16.79 12.23
N TYR A 369 -6.08 17.65 13.25
CA TYR A 369 -6.46 17.34 14.63
C TYR A 369 -7.10 18.56 15.30
N PRO A 370 -8.13 18.40 16.15
CA PRO A 370 -8.76 19.51 16.83
C PRO A 370 -7.76 20.32 17.66
N PHE A 371 -7.78 21.61 17.50
CA PHE A 371 -6.96 22.52 18.30
C PHE A 371 -7.59 22.72 19.68
N THR A 372 -6.77 22.67 20.71
CA THR A 372 -7.15 23.04 22.08
C THR A 372 -6.29 24.22 22.51
N GLU A 373 -6.93 25.35 22.84
CA GLU A 373 -6.21 26.52 23.32
C GLU A 373 -5.46 26.23 24.63
N PRO A 374 -4.16 26.56 24.70
CA PRO A 374 -3.41 26.47 25.93
C PRO A 374 -3.95 27.48 26.98
N LYS A 375 -4.25 27.02 28.17
CA LYS A 375 -4.66 27.88 29.28
C LYS A 375 -3.43 28.40 29.99
N TYR A 376 -2.99 29.62 29.65
CA TYR A 376 -1.84 30.27 30.29
C TYR A 376 -2.05 30.39 31.81
N GLY A 377 -1.03 30.00 32.58
CA GLY A 377 -1.07 30.01 34.05
C GLY A 377 -1.79 28.82 34.69
N ALA A 378 -2.33 27.88 33.90
CA ALA A 378 -2.85 26.63 34.43
C ALA A 378 -1.71 25.77 35.02
N LYS A 379 -1.97 25.16 36.19
CA LYS A 379 -1.00 24.23 36.80
C LYS A 379 -0.84 22.95 35.98
N GLN A 380 -1.84 22.56 35.19
CA GLN A 380 -1.86 21.38 34.36
C GLN A 380 -1.80 21.81 32.89
N GLN A 381 -0.82 21.30 32.16
CA GLN A 381 -0.54 21.60 30.75
C GLN A 381 -0.81 20.41 29.81
N PHE A 382 -1.15 19.25 30.34
CA PHE A 382 -1.44 18.04 29.54
C PHE A 382 -2.92 17.91 29.21
N ALA A 383 -3.22 17.20 28.13
CA ALA A 383 -4.58 16.88 27.72
C ALA A 383 -5.29 16.01 28.79
N GLU A 384 -6.54 16.35 29.07
CA GLU A 384 -7.37 15.56 29.97
C GLU A 384 -7.71 14.20 29.35
N TYR A 385 -7.88 13.17 30.21
CA TYR A 385 -8.32 11.86 29.75
C TYR A 385 -9.72 11.93 29.12
N ASP A 386 -9.90 11.18 28.04
CA ASP A 386 -11.22 10.99 27.45
C ASP A 386 -12.08 10.11 28.38
N ILE A 387 -13.07 10.71 29.03
CA ILE A 387 -14.01 10.07 29.95
C ILE A 387 -15.36 9.76 29.31
N SER A 388 -15.48 9.87 28.01
CA SER A 388 -16.71 9.54 27.30
C SER A 388 -17.00 8.02 27.36
N THR A 389 -18.20 7.62 26.95
CA THR A 389 -18.59 6.21 26.96
C THR A 389 -17.71 5.37 26.04
N PRO A 390 -17.27 4.16 26.45
CA PRO A 390 -16.54 3.26 25.56
C PRO A 390 -17.34 2.91 24.30
N SER A 391 -16.66 2.89 23.17
CA SER A 391 -17.21 2.52 21.88
C SER A 391 -17.23 1.00 21.67
N GLY A 392 -18.08 0.53 20.75
CA GLY A 392 -18.21 -0.88 20.40
C GLY A 392 -17.05 -1.44 19.58
N LYS A 393 -17.04 -2.77 19.39
CA LYS A 393 -16.03 -3.48 18.57
C LYS A 393 -16.01 -3.01 17.11
N GLU A 394 -17.12 -2.54 16.59
CA GLU A 394 -17.23 -2.02 15.21
C GLU A 394 -16.47 -0.70 15.09
N ASP A 395 -16.64 0.22 16.02
CA ASP A 395 -15.89 1.48 16.06
C ASP A 395 -14.39 1.22 16.24
N GLN A 396 -14.02 0.28 17.12
CA GLN A 396 -12.63 -0.16 17.28
C GLN A 396 -12.01 -0.56 15.93
N LYS A 397 -12.69 -1.44 15.20
CA LYS A 397 -12.22 -1.91 13.90
C LYS A 397 -12.19 -0.79 12.86
N TYR A 398 -13.14 0.13 12.91
CA TYR A 398 -13.18 1.30 12.04
C TYR A 398 -11.97 2.21 12.28
N VAL A 399 -11.70 2.56 13.54
CA VAL A 399 -10.51 3.36 13.90
C VAL A 399 -9.22 2.68 13.41
N GLN A 400 -9.08 1.36 13.63
CA GLN A 400 -7.93 0.59 13.16
C GLN A 400 -7.77 0.63 11.63
N GLN A 401 -8.87 0.61 10.89
CA GLN A 401 -8.84 0.70 9.44
C GLN A 401 -8.45 2.10 8.94
N VAL A 402 -9.01 3.16 9.55
CA VAL A 402 -8.65 4.54 9.21
C VAL A 402 -7.17 4.76 9.51
N THR A 403 -6.72 4.47 10.72
CA THR A 403 -5.31 4.66 11.10
C THR A 403 -4.36 3.87 10.23
N GLY A 404 -4.64 2.59 9.97
CA GLY A 404 -3.81 1.75 9.09
C GLY A 404 -3.76 2.25 7.65
N LYS A 405 -4.90 2.67 7.10
CA LYS A 405 -4.99 3.16 5.72
C LYS A 405 -4.25 4.48 5.52
N PHE A 406 -4.49 5.46 6.39
CA PHE A 406 -3.89 6.77 6.27
C PHE A 406 -2.43 6.82 6.75
N ASN A 407 -1.98 5.87 7.58
CA ASN A 407 -0.57 5.78 7.96
C ASN A 407 0.35 5.54 6.75
N TRP A 408 -0.10 4.77 5.75
CA TRP A 408 0.67 4.59 4.51
C TRP A 408 0.79 5.90 3.73
N TYR A 409 -0.30 6.64 3.56
CA TYR A 409 -0.32 7.95 2.91
C TYR A 409 0.56 8.97 3.66
N ALA A 410 0.41 9.04 4.98
CA ALA A 410 1.16 9.96 5.83
C ALA A 410 2.67 9.71 5.78
N ARG A 411 3.09 8.45 5.88
CA ARG A 411 4.50 8.07 5.75
C ARG A 411 5.03 8.21 4.32
N GLY A 412 4.17 8.06 3.34
CA GLY A 412 4.49 8.23 1.94
C GLY A 412 4.80 9.68 1.58
N VAL A 413 3.84 10.57 1.79
CA VAL A 413 3.90 11.95 1.26
C VAL A 413 3.44 13.03 2.23
N ASP A 414 2.58 12.75 3.21
CA ASP A 414 1.97 13.77 4.08
C ASP A 414 2.32 13.59 5.56
N GLY A 415 3.51 14.05 5.93
CA GLY A 415 3.98 13.99 7.31
C GLY A 415 3.09 14.73 8.32
N THR A 416 2.23 15.68 7.89
CA THR A 416 1.34 16.45 8.77
C THR A 416 0.27 15.57 9.42
N MET A 417 -0.10 14.46 8.78
CA MET A 417 -1.07 13.49 9.29
C MET A 417 -0.49 12.51 10.33
N LEU A 418 0.82 12.47 10.54
CA LEU A 418 1.43 11.47 11.43
C LEU A 418 1.06 11.67 12.90
N MET A 419 1.01 12.92 13.36
CA MET A 419 0.64 13.22 14.75
C MET A 419 -0.79 12.75 15.07
N PRO A 420 -1.84 13.18 14.32
CA PRO A 420 -3.20 12.72 14.59
C PRO A 420 -3.36 11.21 14.44
N ILE A 421 -2.72 10.58 13.43
CA ILE A 421 -2.74 9.11 13.28
C ILE A 421 -2.12 8.42 14.49
N SER A 422 -0.98 8.92 14.99
CA SER A 422 -0.33 8.41 16.19
C SER A 422 -1.24 8.55 17.44
N ALA A 423 -1.91 9.69 17.61
CA ALA A 423 -2.85 9.91 18.70
C ALA A 423 -4.07 8.96 18.63
N LEU A 424 -4.66 8.79 17.44
CA LEU A 424 -5.75 7.86 17.21
C LEU A 424 -5.30 6.39 17.42
N ALA A 425 -4.12 6.03 16.95
CA ALA A 425 -3.58 4.68 17.08
C ALA A 425 -3.28 4.30 18.55
N ALA A 426 -2.86 5.25 19.37
CA ALA A 426 -2.58 5.01 20.79
C ALA A 426 -3.82 4.54 21.56
N GLN A 427 -5.01 4.99 21.18
CA GLN A 427 -6.28 4.69 21.84
C GLN A 427 -7.13 3.65 21.09
N GLN A 428 -6.70 3.15 19.93
CA GLN A 428 -7.51 2.28 19.05
C GLN A 428 -7.91 0.94 19.66
N ALA A 429 -7.21 0.47 20.71
CA ALA A 429 -7.52 -0.80 21.37
C ALA A 429 -8.83 -0.73 22.18
N LYS A 430 -9.13 0.45 22.74
CA LYS A 430 -10.35 0.73 23.53
C LYS A 430 -10.82 2.16 23.17
N PRO A 431 -11.41 2.36 22.00
CA PRO A 431 -11.82 3.69 21.59
C PRO A 431 -13.01 4.17 22.44
N MET A 432 -12.99 5.47 22.72
CA MET A 432 -14.08 6.17 23.40
C MET A 432 -14.95 6.90 22.37
N GLN A 433 -16.17 7.25 22.72
CA GLN A 433 -17.13 7.93 21.82
C GLN A 433 -16.61 9.27 21.29
N ALA A 434 -15.90 10.05 22.12
CA ALA A 434 -15.30 11.31 21.67
C ALA A 434 -14.23 11.11 20.60
N MET A 435 -13.55 9.97 20.60
CA MET A 435 -12.57 9.62 19.56
C MET A 435 -13.20 9.51 18.18
N MET A 436 -14.46 9.06 18.06
CA MET A 436 -15.14 8.98 16.76
C MET A 436 -15.32 10.35 16.11
N LYS A 437 -15.49 11.41 16.91
CA LYS A 437 -15.52 12.81 16.41
C LYS A 437 -14.16 13.22 15.89
N ARG A 438 -13.06 12.83 16.57
CA ARG A 438 -11.69 13.11 16.11
C ARG A 438 -11.37 12.37 14.81
N VAL A 439 -11.85 11.12 14.64
CA VAL A 439 -11.73 10.37 13.39
C VAL A 439 -12.48 11.06 12.24
N GLN A 440 -13.71 11.54 12.50
CA GLN A 440 -14.47 12.28 11.50
C GLN A 440 -13.76 13.60 11.12
N HIS A 441 -13.28 14.37 12.10
CA HIS A 441 -12.50 15.57 11.88
C HIS A 441 -11.26 15.30 11.01
N PHE A 442 -10.52 14.23 11.31
CA PHE A 442 -9.35 13.81 10.52
C PHE A 442 -9.71 13.46 9.07
N LEU A 443 -10.82 12.73 8.86
CA LEU A 443 -11.30 12.38 7.51
C LEU A 443 -11.76 13.62 6.75
N ASP A 444 -12.43 14.56 7.42
CA ASP A 444 -12.85 15.82 6.84
C ASP A 444 -11.64 16.69 6.43
N TYR A 445 -10.58 16.73 7.24
CA TYR A 445 -9.32 17.36 6.86
C TYR A 445 -8.74 16.71 5.60
N ALA A 446 -8.63 15.39 5.58
CA ALA A 446 -8.09 14.66 4.44
C ALA A 446 -8.90 14.85 3.13
N ALA A 447 -10.22 15.14 3.25
CA ALA A 447 -11.09 15.45 2.12
C ALA A 447 -11.08 16.93 1.73
N THR A 448 -10.79 17.82 2.67
CA THR A 448 -10.76 19.28 2.46
C THR A 448 -9.45 19.72 1.77
N GLN A 449 -8.32 19.15 2.21
CA GLN A 449 -7.01 19.60 1.76
C GLN A 449 -6.63 19.01 0.39
N GLU A 450 -5.82 19.77 -0.36
CA GLU A 450 -5.20 19.27 -1.58
C GLU A 450 -4.27 18.08 -1.25
N PRO A 451 -4.17 17.07 -2.15
CA PRO A 451 -3.23 15.99 -1.95
C PRO A 451 -1.80 16.49 -1.76
N ALA A 452 -1.13 16.01 -0.73
CA ALA A 452 0.22 16.43 -0.41
C ALA A 452 1.23 15.99 -1.50
N VAL A 453 2.22 16.84 -1.74
CA VAL A 453 3.35 16.58 -2.62
C VAL A 453 4.65 16.77 -1.84
N THR A 454 5.44 15.70 -1.74
CA THR A 454 6.80 15.76 -1.19
C THR A 454 7.79 15.93 -2.33
N THR A 455 8.63 16.98 -2.27
CA THR A 455 9.65 17.23 -3.29
C THR A 455 11.04 16.87 -2.77
N TYR A 456 11.75 16.00 -3.49
CA TYR A 456 13.17 15.79 -3.29
C TYR A 456 13.97 16.62 -4.28
N ARG A 457 15.01 17.28 -3.77
CA ARG A 457 16.04 17.99 -4.55
C ARG A 457 17.36 17.23 -4.47
N ALA A 458 18.16 17.33 -5.53
CA ALA A 458 19.50 16.77 -5.53
C ALA A 458 20.34 17.37 -4.40
N SER A 459 21.17 16.54 -3.80
CA SER A 459 21.99 16.90 -2.64
C SER A 459 23.25 16.04 -2.58
N ASP A 460 24.09 16.28 -1.57
CA ASP A 460 25.26 15.43 -1.26
C ASP A 460 24.85 14.16 -0.51
N MET A 461 23.55 13.91 -0.31
CA MET A 461 23.03 12.75 0.40
C MET A 461 23.46 12.66 1.87
N VAL A 462 23.78 13.79 2.49
CA VAL A 462 24.10 13.85 3.92
C VAL A 462 22.79 13.91 4.72
N LEU A 463 22.68 13.04 5.72
CA LEU A 463 21.50 13.02 6.60
C LEU A 463 21.49 14.25 7.49
N ALA A 464 20.43 15.04 7.37
CA ALA A 464 20.10 16.14 8.27
C ALA A 464 18.82 15.81 9.04
N ILE A 465 18.76 16.26 10.30
CA ILE A 465 17.63 15.95 11.20
C ILE A 465 17.22 17.22 11.93
N HIS A 466 15.94 17.55 11.84
CA HIS A 466 15.28 18.47 12.74
C HIS A 466 14.41 17.65 13.70
N SER A 467 14.67 17.76 14.99
CA SER A 467 13.91 17.03 16.01
C SER A 467 13.51 17.94 17.16
N ASP A 468 12.36 17.64 17.75
CA ASP A 468 11.85 18.31 18.93
C ASP A 468 11.05 17.33 19.79
N ALA A 469 10.88 17.66 21.09
CA ALA A 469 10.08 16.83 21.98
C ALA A 469 9.25 17.71 22.92
N GLY A 470 7.95 17.48 22.93
CA GLY A 470 7.04 18.05 23.92
C GLY A 470 7.22 17.34 25.27
N TYR A 471 7.26 18.12 26.34
CA TYR A 471 7.38 17.58 27.70
C TYR A 471 6.01 17.55 28.39
N LEU A 472 5.54 16.35 28.72
CA LEU A 472 4.30 16.09 29.46
C LEU A 472 3.06 16.80 28.89
N ASN A 473 2.98 16.92 27.56
CA ASN A 473 1.92 17.68 26.87
C ASN A 473 0.79 16.78 26.31
N GLU A 474 0.96 15.47 26.38
CA GLU A 474 -0.01 14.49 25.91
C GLU A 474 -0.92 13.98 27.05
N GLU A 475 -1.98 13.28 26.68
CA GLU A 475 -2.87 12.61 27.64
C GLU A 475 -2.11 11.71 28.62
N GLY A 476 -2.46 11.78 29.90
CA GLY A 476 -1.77 11.04 30.97
C GLY A 476 -0.34 11.56 31.26
N ALA A 477 -0.07 12.84 30.99
CA ALA A 477 1.25 13.45 31.16
C ALA A 477 2.37 12.70 30.42
N SER A 478 2.04 12.13 29.26
CA SER A 478 3.04 11.57 28.34
C SER A 478 3.69 12.67 27.51
N SER A 479 4.85 12.35 26.95
CA SER A 479 5.61 13.25 26.06
C SER A 479 5.54 12.76 24.62
N ARG A 480 5.68 13.68 23.65
CA ARG A 480 5.74 13.33 22.23
C ARG A 480 7.07 13.73 21.63
N ALA A 481 7.67 12.85 20.85
CA ALA A 481 8.82 13.16 20.01
C ALA A 481 8.38 13.44 18.58
N GLY A 482 8.99 14.46 17.97
CA GLY A 482 8.85 14.82 16.57
C GLY A 482 10.22 14.82 15.88
N GLY A 483 10.25 14.44 14.60
CA GLY A 483 11.49 14.45 13.82
C GLY A 483 11.22 14.55 12.32
N HIS A 484 12.02 15.36 11.63
CA HIS A 484 12.06 15.51 10.19
C HIS A 484 13.44 15.14 9.70
N HIS A 485 13.57 14.00 9.05
CA HIS A 485 14.82 13.43 8.56
C HIS A 485 14.86 13.58 7.05
N PHE A 486 15.88 14.23 6.53
CA PHE A 486 16.02 14.50 5.09
C PHE A 486 17.47 14.41 4.64
N LEU A 487 17.67 14.33 3.33
CA LEU A 487 19.01 14.28 2.72
C LEU A 487 19.33 15.64 2.10
N SER A 488 20.47 16.24 2.45
CA SER A 488 20.82 17.59 2.04
C SER A 488 22.30 17.74 1.72
N GLU A 489 22.74 18.99 1.59
CA GLU A 489 24.11 19.35 1.28
C GLU A 489 25.02 19.13 2.50
N ASN A 490 26.32 18.94 2.23
CA ASN A 490 27.34 18.80 3.28
C ASN A 490 27.81 20.18 3.74
N VAL A 491 26.94 20.93 4.39
CA VAL A 491 27.21 22.27 4.94
C VAL A 491 26.66 22.38 6.37
N PRO A 492 27.15 23.32 7.19
CA PRO A 492 26.72 23.45 8.60
C PRO A 492 25.21 23.73 8.78
N ASN A 493 24.60 24.46 7.86
CA ASN A 493 23.16 24.79 7.87
C ASN A 493 22.55 24.36 6.52
N PRO A 494 22.26 23.06 6.33
CA PRO A 494 21.77 22.56 5.07
C PRO A 494 20.34 23.04 4.78
N SER A 495 20.02 23.21 3.49
CA SER A 495 18.67 23.55 3.05
C SER A 495 17.70 22.39 3.33
N ASN A 496 16.47 22.71 3.72
CA ASN A 496 15.43 21.70 3.87
C ASN A 496 15.14 20.98 2.55
N ASN A 497 14.94 19.68 2.66
CA ASN A 497 14.55 18.80 1.56
C ASN A 497 13.33 17.97 1.96
N GLY A 498 12.73 17.27 1.03
CA GLY A 498 11.64 16.35 1.32
C GLY A 498 12.06 15.28 2.34
N ALA A 499 11.18 14.96 3.26
CA ALA A 499 11.46 13.97 4.29
C ALA A 499 11.62 12.57 3.70
N ILE A 500 12.73 11.91 4.03
CA ILE A 500 12.84 10.45 3.86
C ILE A 500 12.14 9.71 5.00
N TYR A 501 12.10 10.31 6.19
CA TYR A 501 11.41 9.78 7.36
C TYR A 501 10.93 10.92 8.25
N ASN A 502 9.69 10.83 8.73
CA ASN A 502 9.14 11.69 9.75
C ASN A 502 8.81 10.87 11.00
N GLU A 503 9.14 11.39 12.16
CA GLU A 503 8.77 10.85 13.46
C GLU A 503 7.62 11.67 14.07
N ALA A 504 6.63 11.00 14.66
CA ALA A 504 5.59 11.58 15.48
C ALA A 504 5.07 10.52 16.44
N SER A 505 5.80 10.27 17.53
CA SER A 505 5.48 9.16 18.44
C SER A 505 5.32 9.64 19.89
N ILE A 506 4.40 9.00 20.60
CA ILE A 506 4.27 9.16 22.05
C ILE A 506 5.39 8.37 22.71
N MET A 507 6.18 9.01 23.55
CA MET A 507 7.24 8.39 24.31
C MET A 507 6.66 7.57 25.46
N LYS A 508 7.03 6.29 25.53
CA LYS A 508 6.50 5.35 26.55
C LYS A 508 7.12 5.52 27.92
N SER A 509 8.32 6.07 27.98
CA SER A 509 9.02 6.38 29.23
C SER A 509 9.98 7.54 29.00
N VAL A 510 10.12 8.39 30.00
CA VAL A 510 11.17 9.40 30.07
C VAL A 510 12.13 8.90 31.14
N THR A 511 13.35 8.54 30.75
CA THR A 511 14.41 8.28 31.72
C THR A 511 14.91 9.64 32.20
N PRO A 512 14.88 9.97 33.49
CA PRO A 512 15.52 11.19 33.97
C PRO A 512 17.03 11.11 33.68
N PRO A 513 17.68 12.25 33.42
CA PRO A 513 19.11 12.33 33.13
C PRO A 513 19.97 11.77 34.25
#